data_06f59d7f1792d55897681da485b1e66a
#
_entry.id   06f59d7f1792d55897681da485b1e66a
#
_cell.length_a   1.000
_cell.length_b   1.000
_cell.length_c   1.000
_cell.angle_alpha   90.00
_cell.angle_beta   90.00
_cell.angle_gamma   90.00
#
_symmetry.space_group_name_H-M   'P 1'
#
loop_
_entity.id
_entity.type
_entity.pdbx_description
1 polymer ?
#
loop_
_entity_poly.entity_id
_entity_poly.type
_entity_poly.pdbx_seq_one_letter_code
_entity_poly.pdbx_strand_id
1 'polypeptide(L)'
;MGDGWRPGVADLVKNTPKVLNLKDSMKVLFLASWYPMNGRSGNGIFAIRQAEALAQAYQRFGRSVTVDVMAVQPRAWMGGRVQILGEVPGGPDQSTPRGDLRHWLLTYQDGRGGLFSLINQCWAWLRLLRAYHRHHGDRATVVVAQVAWKAAVVALLLGRPYGVMEHWSGYLEKEPPLKPITKWLVRRSLRNARSVAAVSPWLADALMQFCSGLRVSTLPNVIEEVHWTPPAVDLAAGQGAAGDVTSGSEPWRDPRVFLHVSDLAPVKNPALLFGAWALSGLSDQGYLLRVAGEYSQESKARYASVKGLEWLGILSPTELCYQLRSSRALLLSSHRETFSILAGEALLNGCSVWTSYPPLRSFYQGLDGLVSLPDDQPLTWSLALQEAAASNPHPWNSPQAVRLVQERLKPYRNHEAGQAMLSWIDAWKP
;
A
#
# COMPACT_ATOMS: atom_id res chain seq x y z
N MET A 1 25.19 -13.94 -17.24
CA MET A 1 24.36 -14.05 -18.43
C MET A 1 23.02 -13.47 -18.04
N GLY A 2 22.76 -12.25 -18.49
CA GLY A 2 21.69 -11.43 -17.96
C GLY A 2 20.52 -11.43 -18.90
N ASP A 3 19.45 -12.14 -18.55
CA ASP A 3 18.15 -11.87 -19.14
C ASP A 3 17.46 -10.81 -18.31
N GLY A 4 17.48 -9.59 -18.86
CA GLY A 4 16.84 -8.42 -18.27
C GLY A 4 15.32 -8.63 -18.16
N TRP A 5 14.86 -8.60 -16.94
CA TRP A 5 13.44 -8.56 -16.60
C TRP A 5 12.74 -7.43 -17.36
N ARG A 6 11.89 -7.79 -18.32
CA ARG A 6 10.93 -6.87 -18.94
C ARG A 6 9.57 -7.10 -18.28
N PRO A 7 8.92 -6.07 -17.73
CA PRO A 7 7.61 -6.24 -17.15
C PRO A 7 6.62 -6.67 -18.24
N GLY A 8 5.93 -7.79 -18.03
CA GLY A 8 4.89 -8.33 -18.91
C GLY A 8 3.62 -7.45 -19.06
N VAL A 9 3.70 -6.20 -18.63
CA VAL A 9 2.64 -5.19 -18.80
C VAL A 9 2.50 -4.76 -20.28
N ALA A 10 3.56 -4.90 -21.09
CA ALA A 10 3.53 -4.50 -22.50
C ALA A 10 2.61 -5.38 -23.38
N ASP A 11 2.35 -6.62 -22.98
CA ASP A 11 1.48 -7.53 -23.73
C ASP A 11 -0.02 -7.36 -23.43
N LEU A 12 -0.38 -6.72 -22.31
CA LEU A 12 -1.77 -6.42 -21.95
C LEU A 12 -2.36 -5.22 -22.72
N VAL A 13 -1.53 -4.36 -23.30
CA VAL A 13 -1.98 -3.11 -23.97
C VAL A 13 -2.41 -3.32 -25.42
N LYS A 14 -2.13 -4.47 -26.05
CA LYS A 14 -2.37 -4.68 -27.49
C LYS A 14 -3.80 -5.04 -27.89
N ASN A 15 -4.70 -5.30 -26.97
CA ASN A 15 -6.11 -5.57 -27.27
C ASN A 15 -6.97 -4.34 -27.00
N THR A 16 -7.20 -3.53 -28.03
CA THR A 16 -8.25 -2.49 -28.03
C THR A 16 -9.59 -3.15 -27.79
N PRO A 17 -10.32 -2.83 -26.70
CA PRO A 17 -11.59 -3.48 -26.43
C PRO A 17 -12.64 -3.05 -27.46
N LYS A 18 -13.36 -4.02 -28.01
CA LYS A 18 -14.58 -3.78 -28.83
C LYS A 18 -15.53 -2.88 -28.03
N VAL A 19 -15.99 -1.82 -28.68
CA VAL A 19 -17.01 -0.90 -28.14
C VAL A 19 -18.24 -1.73 -27.76
N LEU A 20 -18.48 -1.86 -26.45
CA LEU A 20 -19.65 -2.52 -25.90
C LEU A 20 -20.83 -1.53 -25.80
N ASN A 21 -22.00 -2.00 -26.15
CA ASN A 21 -23.27 -1.25 -26.14
C ASN A 21 -23.55 -0.62 -24.74
N LEU A 22 -23.80 0.67 -24.71
CA LEU A 22 -23.94 1.55 -23.54
C LEU A 22 -25.20 1.30 -22.65
N LYS A 23 -25.92 0.18 -22.78
CA LYS A 23 -27.21 0.01 -22.08
C LYS A 23 -27.14 -0.66 -20.70
N ASP A 24 -26.02 -1.29 -20.29
CA ASP A 24 -25.94 -1.93 -18.99
C ASP A 24 -24.83 -1.27 -18.14
N SER A 25 -25.26 -0.46 -17.16
CA SER A 25 -24.33 0.06 -16.15
C SER A 25 -23.76 -1.11 -15.33
N MET A 26 -22.48 -1.42 -15.54
CA MET A 26 -21.77 -2.46 -14.79
C MET A 26 -21.56 -2.01 -13.34
N LYS A 27 -21.63 -2.94 -12.41
CA LYS A 27 -21.27 -2.71 -11.00
C LYS A 27 -20.04 -3.53 -10.65
N VAL A 28 -19.09 -2.90 -9.98
CA VAL A 28 -17.90 -3.55 -9.42
C VAL A 28 -17.93 -3.40 -7.92
N LEU A 29 -17.86 -4.51 -7.20
CA LEU A 29 -17.87 -4.57 -5.76
C LEU A 29 -16.51 -5.04 -5.25
N PHE A 30 -15.77 -4.14 -4.60
CA PHE A 30 -14.57 -4.48 -3.87
C PHE A 30 -14.92 -4.99 -2.48
N LEU A 31 -14.57 -6.23 -2.17
CA LEU A 31 -14.63 -6.77 -0.82
C LEU A 31 -13.29 -6.53 -0.15
N ALA A 32 -13.20 -5.54 0.71
CA ALA A 32 -11.97 -5.15 1.38
C ALA A 32 -11.81 -5.89 2.72
N SER A 33 -10.71 -6.62 2.87
CA SER A 33 -10.35 -7.30 4.13
C SER A 33 -9.89 -6.33 5.22
N TRP A 34 -9.36 -5.19 4.80
CA TRP A 34 -8.96 -4.05 5.64
C TRP A 34 -9.54 -2.78 5.07
N TYR A 35 -9.88 -1.84 5.93
CA TYR A 35 -10.45 -0.56 5.56
C TYR A 35 -9.94 0.52 6.52
N PRO A 36 -9.54 1.70 6.04
CA PRO A 36 -9.13 2.80 6.90
C PRO A 36 -10.29 3.24 7.79
N MET A 37 -10.06 3.29 9.09
CA MET A 37 -11.03 3.81 10.06
C MET A 37 -10.39 4.92 10.89
N ASN A 38 -11.21 5.66 11.65
CA ASN A 38 -10.78 6.76 12.51
C ASN A 38 -9.46 6.46 13.23
N GLY A 39 -8.40 7.16 12.86
CA GLY A 39 -7.06 6.99 13.40
C GLY A 39 -6.20 5.88 12.75
N ARG A 40 -6.73 5.06 11.82
CA ARG A 40 -6.00 3.98 11.13
C ARG A 40 -5.97 4.21 9.63
N SER A 41 -5.37 5.31 9.22
CA SER A 41 -5.37 5.75 7.83
C SER A 41 -4.60 4.82 6.87
N GLY A 42 -3.57 4.11 7.37
CA GLY A 42 -2.74 3.22 6.55
C GLY A 42 -3.36 1.86 6.25
N ASN A 43 -4.33 1.40 7.04
CA ASN A 43 -4.84 0.03 6.96
C ASN A 43 -5.86 -0.12 5.81
N GLY A 44 -5.48 -0.77 4.70
CA GLY A 44 -6.38 -1.03 3.56
C GLY A 44 -6.58 0.14 2.60
N ILE A 45 -5.82 1.23 2.74
CA ILE A 45 -5.88 2.38 1.84
C ILE A 45 -5.65 1.98 0.38
N PHE A 46 -4.83 0.96 0.13
CA PHE A 46 -4.56 0.42 -1.19
C PHE A 46 -5.84 -0.04 -1.91
N ALA A 47 -6.81 -0.63 -1.19
CA ALA A 47 -8.07 -1.10 -1.78
C ALA A 47 -8.93 0.08 -2.25
N ILE A 48 -8.93 1.18 -1.51
CA ILE A 48 -9.63 2.41 -1.88
C ILE A 48 -8.96 3.06 -3.08
N ARG A 49 -7.65 3.26 -3.03
CA ARG A 49 -6.88 3.82 -4.16
C ARG A 49 -7.08 3.04 -5.46
N GLN A 50 -7.13 1.72 -5.38
CA GLN A 50 -7.40 0.86 -6.53
C GLN A 50 -8.85 1.00 -7.05
N ALA A 51 -9.84 1.09 -6.16
CA ALA A 51 -11.22 1.30 -6.53
C ALA A 51 -11.41 2.68 -7.20
N GLU A 52 -10.78 3.73 -6.69
CA GLU A 52 -10.77 5.07 -7.27
C GLU A 52 -10.11 5.08 -8.65
N ALA A 53 -8.94 4.46 -8.79
CA ALA A 53 -8.24 4.35 -10.06
C ALA A 53 -9.07 3.62 -11.12
N LEU A 54 -9.76 2.54 -10.72
CA LEU A 54 -10.66 1.81 -11.58
C LEU A 54 -11.88 2.65 -12.00
N ALA A 55 -12.52 3.36 -11.07
CA ALA A 55 -13.66 4.22 -11.36
C ALA A 55 -13.27 5.31 -12.36
N GLN A 56 -12.11 5.95 -12.17
CA GLN A 56 -11.59 6.95 -13.11
C GLN A 56 -11.24 6.35 -14.48
N ALA A 57 -10.71 5.12 -14.52
CA ALA A 57 -10.44 4.43 -15.78
C ALA A 57 -11.73 4.21 -16.57
N TYR A 58 -12.80 3.73 -15.93
CA TYR A 58 -14.11 3.57 -16.58
C TYR A 58 -14.64 4.89 -17.13
N GLN A 59 -14.60 5.97 -16.35
CA GLN A 59 -15.05 7.29 -16.79
C GLN A 59 -14.30 7.80 -18.03
N ARG A 60 -12.98 7.62 -18.06
CA ARG A 60 -12.15 8.03 -19.20
C ARG A 60 -12.48 7.28 -20.50
N PHE A 61 -12.91 6.03 -20.38
CA PHE A 61 -13.39 5.25 -21.53
C PHE A 61 -14.87 5.46 -21.85
N GLY A 62 -15.53 6.46 -21.23
CA GLY A 62 -16.94 6.78 -21.46
C GLY A 62 -17.89 5.68 -21.00
N ARG A 63 -17.46 4.80 -20.08
CA ARG A 63 -18.25 3.68 -19.57
C ARG A 63 -18.91 4.07 -18.24
N SER A 64 -20.22 3.90 -18.15
CA SER A 64 -20.93 4.05 -16.88
C SER A 64 -20.68 2.84 -15.99
N VAL A 65 -20.10 3.05 -14.82
CA VAL A 65 -19.85 2.03 -13.82
C VAL A 65 -20.13 2.59 -12.43
N THR A 66 -20.69 1.75 -11.56
CA THR A 66 -20.70 2.01 -10.12
C THR A 66 -19.64 1.15 -9.47
N VAL A 67 -18.69 1.75 -8.78
CA VAL A 67 -17.65 1.05 -8.02
C VAL A 67 -17.97 1.20 -6.53
N ASP A 68 -18.21 0.09 -5.86
CA ASP A 68 -18.53 0.05 -4.43
C ASP A 68 -17.39 -0.63 -3.66
N VAL A 69 -17.02 -0.08 -2.50
CA VAL A 69 -16.08 -0.71 -1.57
C VAL A 69 -16.86 -1.16 -0.34
N MET A 70 -16.77 -2.45 -0.02
CA MET A 70 -17.46 -3.05 1.10
C MET A 70 -16.45 -3.64 2.08
N ALA A 71 -16.58 -3.28 3.36
CA ALA A 71 -15.70 -3.79 4.41
C ALA A 71 -16.48 -4.10 5.69
N VAL A 72 -16.01 -5.14 6.39
CA VAL A 72 -16.47 -5.52 7.72
C VAL A 72 -15.28 -5.43 8.68
N GLN A 73 -15.41 -4.62 9.72
CA GLN A 73 -14.32 -4.33 10.65
C GLN A 73 -14.71 -4.64 12.09
N PRO A 74 -13.81 -5.25 12.89
CA PRO A 74 -14.02 -5.37 14.32
C PRO A 74 -13.92 -3.99 14.96
N ARG A 75 -14.82 -3.69 15.90
CA ARG A 75 -14.75 -2.50 16.73
C ARG A 75 -14.11 -2.87 18.06
N ALA A 76 -13.05 -2.17 18.45
CA ALA A 76 -12.53 -2.27 19.79
C ALA A 76 -13.60 -1.86 20.81
N TRP A 77 -13.67 -2.57 21.90
CA TRP A 77 -14.66 -2.57 22.95
C TRP A 77 -15.19 -1.18 23.34
N MET A 78 -16.42 -0.88 22.99
CA MET A 78 -17.34 0.03 23.71
C MET A 78 -18.75 -0.45 23.38
N GLY A 79 -19.49 -0.89 24.40
CA GLY A 79 -20.80 -1.54 24.33
C GLY A 79 -21.77 -0.86 23.36
N GLY A 80 -21.79 -1.30 22.13
CA GLY A 80 -22.54 -0.67 21.08
C GLY A 80 -23.11 -1.66 20.07
N ARG A 81 -24.35 -1.39 19.70
CA ARG A 81 -25.05 -2.07 18.61
C ARG A 81 -24.26 -1.99 17.32
N VAL A 82 -24.31 -3.04 16.52
CA VAL A 82 -23.84 -3.03 15.13
C VAL A 82 -24.47 -1.83 14.41
N GLN A 83 -23.66 -0.84 14.07
CA GLN A 83 -24.12 0.31 13.29
C GLN A 83 -23.78 0.03 11.81
N ILE A 84 -24.80 0.02 10.98
CA ILE A 84 -24.61 0.11 9.54
C ILE A 84 -24.31 1.58 9.28
N LEU A 85 -23.07 1.88 9.01
CA LEU A 85 -22.71 3.19 8.47
C LEU A 85 -23.08 3.12 7.00
N GLY A 86 -24.07 3.90 6.61
CA GLY A 86 -24.49 4.02 5.22
C GLY A 86 -23.33 4.47 4.31
N GLU A 87 -23.63 4.91 3.13
CA GLU A 87 -22.68 5.51 2.21
C GLU A 87 -21.85 6.56 2.96
N VAL A 88 -20.55 6.32 3.14
CA VAL A 88 -19.65 7.31 3.71
C VAL A 88 -19.07 8.09 2.53
N PRO A 89 -19.46 9.36 2.32
CA PRO A 89 -18.85 10.17 1.29
C PRO A 89 -17.38 10.41 1.67
N GLY A 90 -16.48 9.94 0.85
CA GLY A 90 -15.09 10.35 0.83
C GLY A 90 -14.27 10.13 2.10
N GLY A 91 -13.07 9.57 1.95
CA GLY A 91 -12.05 9.60 3.00
C GLY A 91 -11.59 11.02 3.37
N PRO A 92 -10.57 11.18 4.22
CA PRO A 92 -10.22 12.45 4.86
C PRO A 92 -9.76 13.59 3.95
N ASP A 93 -9.57 13.36 2.66
CA ASP A 93 -9.17 14.41 1.72
C ASP A 93 -10.28 14.69 0.70
N GLN A 94 -10.93 15.84 0.83
CA GLN A 94 -12.06 16.30 -0.02
C GLN A 94 -11.60 16.99 -1.32
N SER A 95 -10.31 17.02 -1.64
CA SER A 95 -9.75 17.87 -2.70
C SER A 95 -9.74 17.26 -4.11
N THR A 96 -10.11 15.99 -4.30
CA THR A 96 -10.19 15.38 -5.64
C THR A 96 -11.61 15.03 -6.04
N PRO A 97 -12.04 15.26 -7.31
CA PRO A 97 -13.33 14.81 -7.81
C PRO A 97 -13.33 13.28 -7.78
N ARG A 98 -13.94 12.72 -6.75
CA ARG A 98 -14.11 11.27 -6.60
C ARG A 98 -15.32 10.90 -7.44
N GLY A 99 -15.11 10.05 -8.45
CA GLY A 99 -16.20 9.43 -9.19
C GLY A 99 -17.22 8.77 -8.25
N ASP A 100 -18.28 8.17 -8.80
CA ASP A 100 -19.38 7.52 -8.05
C ASP A 100 -18.94 6.34 -7.16
N LEU A 101 -17.91 6.56 -6.32
CA LEU A 101 -17.40 5.55 -5.38
C LEU A 101 -18.24 5.58 -4.12
N ARG A 102 -18.81 4.44 -3.76
CA ARG A 102 -19.64 4.27 -2.55
C ARG A 102 -18.97 3.33 -1.58
N HIS A 103 -19.02 3.67 -0.30
CA HIS A 103 -18.42 2.88 0.77
C HIS A 103 -19.49 2.24 1.64
N TRP A 104 -19.46 0.92 1.74
CA TRP A 104 -20.35 0.10 2.57
C TRP A 104 -19.56 -0.45 3.74
N LEU A 105 -19.76 0.07 4.93
CA LEU A 105 -19.02 -0.32 6.12
C LEU A 105 -19.96 -0.85 7.19
N LEU A 106 -19.64 -2.01 7.73
CA LEU A 106 -20.28 -2.56 8.92
C LEU A 106 -19.23 -2.84 9.98
N THR A 107 -19.42 -2.25 11.16
CA THR A 107 -18.61 -2.58 12.32
C THR A 107 -19.32 -3.63 13.18
N TYR A 108 -18.58 -4.60 13.67
CA TYR A 108 -19.12 -5.63 14.57
C TYR A 108 -18.33 -5.67 15.89
N GLN A 109 -18.99 -6.14 16.95
CA GLN A 109 -18.34 -6.26 18.25
C GLN A 109 -17.47 -7.52 18.28
N ASP A 110 -16.16 -7.34 18.48
CA ASP A 110 -15.18 -8.43 18.63
C ASP A 110 -14.79 -8.54 20.11
N GLY A 111 -15.72 -9.03 20.91
CA GLY A 111 -15.58 -8.93 22.39
C GLY A 111 -14.99 -10.17 23.08
N ARG A 112 -14.80 -11.30 22.38
CA ARG A 112 -14.44 -12.57 23.05
C ARG A 112 -13.45 -13.46 22.30
N GLY A 113 -12.98 -13.06 21.12
CA GLY A 113 -12.06 -13.89 20.31
C GLY A 113 -12.64 -15.26 19.87
N GLY A 114 -11.86 -16.04 19.13
CA GLY A 114 -12.21 -17.41 18.78
C GLY A 114 -13.45 -17.56 17.90
N LEU A 115 -14.27 -18.58 18.19
CA LEU A 115 -15.43 -18.95 17.37
C LEU A 115 -16.51 -17.85 17.35
N PHE A 116 -16.70 -17.13 18.45
CA PHE A 116 -17.67 -16.03 18.53
C PHE A 116 -17.31 -14.86 17.61
N SER A 117 -16.03 -14.50 17.53
CA SER A 117 -15.55 -13.48 16.61
C SER A 117 -15.83 -13.88 15.16
N LEU A 118 -15.57 -15.15 14.79
CA LEU A 118 -15.83 -15.67 13.45
C LEU A 118 -17.33 -15.63 13.11
N ILE A 119 -18.20 -16.06 14.03
CA ILE A 119 -19.65 -16.03 13.86
C ILE A 119 -20.13 -14.59 13.65
N ASN A 120 -19.69 -13.65 14.50
CA ASN A 120 -20.04 -12.25 14.41
C ASN A 120 -19.56 -11.63 13.09
N GLN A 121 -18.38 -11.99 12.64
CA GLN A 121 -17.85 -11.56 11.34
C GLN A 121 -18.70 -12.09 10.19
N CYS A 122 -19.05 -13.38 10.18
CA CYS A 122 -19.92 -13.96 9.18
C CYS A 122 -21.31 -13.29 9.17
N TRP A 123 -21.89 -13.06 10.35
CA TRP A 123 -23.16 -12.35 10.48
C TRP A 123 -23.09 -10.91 9.95
N ALA A 124 -22.01 -10.20 10.24
CA ALA A 124 -21.78 -8.85 9.75
C ALA A 124 -21.73 -8.84 8.20
N TRP A 125 -20.97 -9.75 7.60
CA TRP A 125 -20.95 -9.90 6.14
C TRP A 125 -22.30 -10.20 5.54
N LEU A 126 -23.05 -11.15 6.12
CA LEU A 126 -24.41 -11.51 5.63
C LEU A 126 -25.38 -10.32 5.72
N ARG A 127 -25.34 -9.54 6.80
CA ARG A 127 -26.17 -8.34 6.96
C ARG A 127 -25.81 -7.27 5.94
N LEU A 128 -24.53 -7.01 5.75
CA LEU A 128 -24.05 -6.00 4.83
C LEU A 128 -24.40 -6.36 3.38
N LEU A 129 -24.20 -7.61 2.99
CA LEU A 129 -24.57 -8.13 1.68
C LEU A 129 -26.06 -8.08 1.42
N ARG A 130 -26.90 -8.42 2.41
CA ARG A 130 -28.36 -8.30 2.30
C ARG A 130 -28.80 -6.84 2.15
N ALA A 131 -28.16 -5.91 2.85
CA ALA A 131 -28.41 -4.48 2.69
C ALA A 131 -28.02 -4.01 1.29
N TYR A 132 -26.85 -4.43 0.80
CA TYR A 132 -26.36 -4.15 -0.54
C TYR A 132 -27.33 -4.66 -1.63
N HIS A 133 -27.77 -5.91 -1.54
CA HIS A 133 -28.73 -6.50 -2.49
C HIS A 133 -30.09 -5.79 -2.48
N ARG A 134 -30.60 -5.41 -1.31
CA ARG A 134 -31.86 -4.65 -1.22
C ARG A 134 -31.77 -3.29 -1.89
N HIS A 135 -30.60 -2.64 -1.82
CA HIS A 135 -30.40 -1.34 -2.41
C HIS A 135 -30.18 -1.39 -3.93
N HIS A 136 -29.46 -2.43 -4.41
CA HIS A 136 -29.01 -2.48 -5.80
C HIS A 136 -29.77 -3.46 -6.70
N GLY A 137 -30.60 -4.34 -6.13
CA GLY A 137 -31.28 -5.41 -6.87
C GLY A 137 -30.31 -6.46 -7.46
N ASP A 138 -30.81 -7.29 -8.34
CA ASP A 138 -30.06 -8.42 -8.96
C ASP A 138 -29.20 -8.03 -10.16
N ARG A 139 -28.71 -6.80 -10.24
CA ARG A 139 -27.87 -6.38 -11.37
C ARG A 139 -26.53 -7.13 -11.34
N ALA A 140 -26.04 -7.43 -12.54
CA ALA A 140 -24.74 -8.09 -12.71
C ALA A 140 -23.64 -7.33 -11.97
N THR A 141 -23.06 -7.96 -10.96
CA THR A 141 -22.01 -7.37 -10.13
C THR A 141 -20.75 -8.20 -10.28
N VAL A 142 -19.68 -7.56 -10.70
CA VAL A 142 -18.34 -8.13 -10.69
C VAL A 142 -17.75 -7.95 -9.29
N VAL A 143 -17.32 -9.03 -8.68
CA VAL A 143 -16.74 -9.00 -7.32
C VAL A 143 -15.22 -9.07 -7.41
N VAL A 144 -14.55 -8.13 -6.77
CA VAL A 144 -13.08 -8.12 -6.58
C VAL A 144 -12.79 -8.29 -5.10
N ALA A 145 -12.27 -9.45 -4.74
CA ALA A 145 -11.90 -9.76 -3.36
C ALA A 145 -10.47 -9.29 -3.08
N GLN A 146 -10.34 -8.36 -2.17
CA GLN A 146 -9.04 -7.85 -1.69
C GLN A 146 -8.55 -8.72 -0.53
N VAL A 147 -7.52 -9.53 -0.79
CA VAL A 147 -6.93 -10.51 0.12
C VAL A 147 -7.75 -11.83 0.23
N ALA A 148 -7.07 -12.93 -0.10
CA ALA A 148 -7.72 -14.24 -0.25
C ALA A 148 -8.26 -14.81 1.06
N TRP A 149 -7.52 -14.71 2.16
CA TRP A 149 -7.87 -15.41 3.40
C TRP A 149 -9.10 -14.84 4.14
N LYS A 150 -9.61 -13.68 3.73
CA LYS A 150 -10.86 -13.09 4.24
C LYS A 150 -11.87 -12.89 3.11
N ALA A 151 -11.62 -11.90 2.25
CA ALA A 151 -12.57 -11.43 1.26
C ALA A 151 -12.90 -12.48 0.19
N ALA A 152 -11.90 -13.27 -0.28
CA ALA A 152 -12.20 -14.29 -1.29
C ALA A 152 -12.99 -15.47 -0.75
N VAL A 153 -12.86 -15.80 0.54
CA VAL A 153 -13.73 -16.80 1.19
C VAL A 153 -15.19 -16.31 1.21
N VAL A 154 -15.41 -15.04 1.50
CA VAL A 154 -16.74 -14.40 1.44
C VAL A 154 -17.27 -14.43 0.00
N ALA A 155 -16.43 -14.05 -0.98
CA ALA A 155 -16.80 -14.06 -2.40
C ALA A 155 -17.20 -15.47 -2.90
N LEU A 156 -16.46 -16.49 -2.47
CA LEU A 156 -16.79 -17.89 -2.77
C LEU A 156 -18.20 -18.28 -2.25
N LEU A 157 -18.54 -17.85 -1.05
CA LEU A 157 -19.85 -18.14 -0.43
C LEU A 157 -21.00 -17.38 -1.10
N LEU A 158 -20.71 -16.28 -1.81
CA LEU A 158 -21.71 -15.54 -2.58
C LEU A 158 -22.16 -16.27 -3.84
N GLY A 159 -21.42 -17.28 -4.31
CA GLY A 159 -21.72 -18.02 -5.53
C GLY A 159 -21.68 -17.19 -6.82
N ARG A 160 -21.11 -15.98 -6.79
CA ARG A 160 -20.96 -15.09 -7.95
C ARG A 160 -19.55 -15.19 -8.54
N PRO A 161 -19.38 -14.89 -9.84
CA PRO A 161 -18.03 -14.75 -10.43
C PRO A 161 -17.23 -13.67 -9.70
N TYR A 162 -16.01 -13.99 -9.32
CA TYR A 162 -15.11 -13.05 -8.63
C TYR A 162 -13.66 -13.20 -9.08
N GLY A 163 -12.93 -12.11 -9.00
CA GLY A 163 -11.48 -12.06 -9.05
C GLY A 163 -10.88 -11.85 -7.66
N VAL A 164 -9.63 -12.27 -7.48
CA VAL A 164 -8.88 -12.05 -6.23
C VAL A 164 -7.69 -11.17 -6.52
N MET A 165 -7.50 -10.14 -5.70
CA MET A 165 -6.30 -9.31 -5.69
C MET A 165 -5.60 -9.45 -4.33
N GLU A 166 -4.36 -9.94 -4.35
CA GLU A 166 -3.66 -10.30 -3.14
C GLU A 166 -2.64 -9.25 -2.71
N HIS A 167 -2.63 -8.93 -1.40
CA HIS A 167 -1.77 -7.92 -0.78
C HIS A 167 -1.07 -8.45 0.48
N TRP A 168 -1.45 -9.62 0.98
CA TRP A 168 -0.99 -10.08 2.29
C TRP A 168 0.41 -10.67 2.24
N SER A 169 1.32 -10.14 3.07
CA SER A 169 2.71 -10.58 3.16
C SER A 169 2.91 -11.96 3.83
N GLY A 170 1.87 -12.51 4.44
CA GLY A 170 1.96 -13.83 5.08
C GLY A 170 2.29 -14.98 4.12
N TYR A 171 2.03 -14.84 2.82
CA TYR A 171 2.45 -15.84 1.83
C TYR A 171 3.96 -15.82 1.56
N LEU A 172 4.65 -14.74 1.94
CA LEU A 172 6.10 -14.62 1.82
C LEU A 172 6.84 -15.33 2.97
N GLU A 173 6.12 -15.88 3.94
CA GLU A 173 6.66 -16.75 4.97
C GLU A 173 6.89 -18.14 4.39
N LYS A 174 7.91 -18.85 4.91
CA LYS A 174 8.17 -20.23 4.54
C LYS A 174 6.91 -21.11 4.68
N GLU A 175 6.14 -20.85 5.73
CA GLU A 175 4.79 -21.39 5.91
C GLU A 175 3.83 -20.27 6.30
N PRO A 176 2.82 -19.95 5.47
CA PRO A 176 1.81 -18.97 5.84
C PRO A 176 1.15 -19.30 7.18
N PRO A 177 1.01 -18.34 8.11
CA PRO A 177 0.50 -18.56 9.47
C PRO A 177 -1.03 -18.75 9.46
N LEU A 178 -1.50 -19.72 8.72
CA LEU A 178 -2.90 -20.08 8.58
C LEU A 178 -3.17 -21.46 9.17
N LYS A 179 -4.26 -21.61 9.92
CA LYS A 179 -4.74 -22.91 10.41
C LYS A 179 -5.10 -23.84 9.22
N PRO A 180 -4.99 -25.18 9.35
CA PRO A 180 -5.22 -26.11 8.24
C PRO A 180 -6.56 -25.90 7.53
N ILE A 181 -7.65 -25.71 8.26
CA ILE A 181 -8.97 -25.46 7.69
C ILE A 181 -9.01 -24.13 6.90
N THR A 182 -8.34 -23.11 7.40
CA THR A 182 -8.23 -21.82 6.73
C THR A 182 -7.38 -21.96 5.46
N LYS A 183 -6.25 -22.68 5.51
CA LYS A 183 -5.43 -22.99 4.32
C LYS A 183 -6.28 -23.67 3.23
N TRP A 184 -7.10 -24.64 3.62
CA TRP A 184 -7.98 -25.35 2.68
C TRP A 184 -9.02 -24.42 2.07
N LEU A 185 -9.71 -23.62 2.88
CA LEU A 185 -10.71 -22.65 2.40
C LEU A 185 -10.09 -21.61 1.45
N VAL A 186 -8.93 -21.10 1.79
CA VAL A 186 -8.21 -20.12 0.96
C VAL A 186 -7.81 -20.74 -0.38
N ARG A 187 -7.22 -21.94 -0.38
CA ARG A 187 -6.88 -22.64 -1.62
C ARG A 187 -8.14 -22.90 -2.49
N ARG A 188 -9.25 -23.27 -1.85
CA ARG A 188 -10.50 -23.47 -2.54
C ARG A 188 -11.02 -22.16 -3.14
N SER A 189 -10.97 -21.04 -2.41
CA SER A 189 -11.40 -19.76 -2.94
C SER A 189 -10.51 -19.26 -4.08
N LEU A 190 -9.20 -19.45 -3.99
CA LEU A 190 -8.27 -19.11 -5.07
C LEU A 190 -8.52 -19.93 -6.35
N ARG A 191 -8.76 -21.24 -6.22
CA ARG A 191 -9.05 -22.12 -7.38
C ARG A 191 -10.40 -21.85 -8.03
N ASN A 192 -11.37 -21.32 -7.31
CA ASN A 192 -12.70 -20.96 -7.83
C ASN A 192 -12.78 -19.52 -8.33
N ALA A 193 -11.75 -18.71 -8.11
CA ALA A 193 -11.69 -17.37 -8.67
C ALA A 193 -11.56 -17.42 -10.20
N ARG A 194 -12.23 -16.50 -10.89
CA ARG A 194 -12.10 -16.35 -12.35
C ARG A 194 -10.72 -15.88 -12.76
N SER A 195 -10.12 -15.07 -11.93
CA SER A 195 -8.74 -14.60 -12.08
C SER A 195 -8.14 -14.27 -10.72
N VAL A 196 -6.82 -14.45 -10.60
CA VAL A 196 -6.06 -14.08 -9.40
C VAL A 196 -4.92 -13.19 -9.82
N ALA A 197 -4.77 -12.09 -9.09
CA ALA A 197 -3.66 -11.15 -9.26
C ALA A 197 -2.96 -10.89 -7.93
N ALA A 198 -1.69 -10.54 -8.00
CA ALA A 198 -0.86 -10.11 -6.86
C ALA A 198 -0.22 -8.76 -7.17
N VAL A 199 0.09 -7.99 -6.14
CA VAL A 199 0.65 -6.62 -6.29
C VAL A 199 2.13 -6.59 -6.65
N SER A 200 2.78 -7.75 -6.68
CA SER A 200 4.17 -7.87 -7.11
C SER A 200 4.48 -9.27 -7.65
N PRO A 201 5.53 -9.41 -8.48
CA PRO A 201 5.95 -10.71 -9.00
C PRO A 201 6.29 -11.72 -7.90
N TRP A 202 7.05 -11.31 -6.89
CA TRP A 202 7.43 -12.22 -5.80
C TRP A 202 6.25 -12.66 -4.93
N LEU A 203 5.20 -11.84 -4.80
CA LEU A 203 3.96 -12.27 -4.16
C LEU A 203 3.17 -13.22 -5.06
N ALA A 204 3.18 -13.01 -6.39
CA ALA A 204 2.58 -13.94 -7.34
C ALA A 204 3.25 -15.32 -7.27
N ASP A 205 4.58 -15.36 -7.24
CA ASP A 205 5.35 -16.60 -7.09
C ASP A 205 5.02 -17.31 -5.78
N ALA A 206 4.95 -16.59 -4.67
CA ALA A 206 4.57 -17.13 -3.37
C ALA A 206 3.15 -17.72 -3.37
N LEU A 207 2.20 -17.07 -4.05
CA LEU A 207 0.85 -17.59 -4.21
C LEU A 207 0.80 -18.87 -5.06
N MET A 208 1.56 -18.94 -6.15
CA MET A 208 1.68 -20.14 -6.99
C MET A 208 2.33 -21.30 -6.22
N GLN A 209 3.30 -21.02 -5.34
CA GLN A 209 3.87 -22.02 -4.43
C GLN A 209 2.85 -22.48 -3.36
N PHE A 210 2.09 -21.54 -2.79
CA PHE A 210 1.05 -21.86 -1.81
C PHE A 210 -0.10 -22.68 -2.40
N CYS A 211 -0.47 -22.42 -3.64
CA CYS A 211 -1.59 -23.07 -4.33
C CYS A 211 -1.15 -23.53 -5.73
N SER A 212 -0.60 -24.73 -5.81
CA SER A 212 -0.10 -25.32 -7.06
C SER A 212 -1.18 -25.34 -8.17
N GLY A 213 -0.75 -25.07 -9.40
CA GLY A 213 -1.64 -24.99 -10.57
C GLY A 213 -2.39 -23.68 -10.71
N LEU A 214 -2.21 -22.72 -9.79
CA LEU A 214 -2.76 -21.39 -9.90
C LEU A 214 -1.97 -20.58 -10.93
N ARG A 215 -2.69 -19.78 -11.75
CA ARG A 215 -2.09 -18.75 -12.57
C ARG A 215 -2.35 -17.40 -11.92
N VAL A 216 -1.29 -16.63 -11.67
CA VAL A 216 -1.38 -15.34 -10.97
C VAL A 216 -0.82 -14.25 -11.88
N SER A 217 -1.62 -13.24 -12.16
CA SER A 217 -1.18 -12.02 -12.84
C SER A 217 -0.56 -11.05 -11.85
N THR A 218 0.28 -10.14 -12.32
CA THR A 218 0.74 -9.02 -11.49
C THR A 218 -0.03 -7.76 -11.86
N LEU A 219 -0.67 -7.14 -10.85
CA LEU A 219 -1.34 -5.86 -10.99
C LEU A 219 -0.69 -4.83 -10.07
N PRO A 220 -0.42 -3.62 -10.56
CA PRO A 220 0.23 -2.60 -9.74
C PRO A 220 -0.67 -2.10 -8.63
N ASN A 221 -0.06 -1.77 -7.49
CA ASN A 221 -0.68 -0.87 -6.51
C ASN A 221 -0.76 0.56 -7.10
N VAL A 222 -1.49 1.44 -6.40
CA VAL A 222 -1.60 2.84 -6.79
C VAL A 222 -0.75 3.69 -5.86
N ILE A 223 0.16 4.49 -6.44
CA ILE A 223 0.87 5.57 -5.75
C ILE A 223 0.09 6.86 -6.00
N GLU A 224 -0.23 7.59 -4.93
CA GLU A 224 -1.05 8.80 -5.00
C GLU A 224 -0.42 9.89 -5.88
N GLU A 225 -1.27 10.67 -6.57
CA GLU A 225 -0.84 11.68 -7.53
C GLU A 225 0.00 12.80 -6.86
N VAL A 226 -0.22 13.07 -5.58
CA VAL A 226 0.55 14.06 -4.81
C VAL A 226 2.07 13.77 -4.79
N HIS A 227 2.46 12.50 -4.92
CA HIS A 227 3.88 12.11 -4.98
C HIS A 227 4.50 12.27 -6.38
N TRP A 228 3.68 12.40 -7.44
CA TRP A 228 4.14 12.56 -8.82
C TRP A 228 4.38 14.01 -9.22
N THR A 229 3.76 14.94 -8.51
CA THR A 229 3.89 16.37 -8.79
C THR A 229 5.09 16.92 -8.03
N PRO A 230 6.12 17.48 -8.70
CA PRO A 230 7.14 18.25 -8.01
C PRO A 230 6.43 19.33 -7.19
N PRO A 231 6.90 19.69 -5.99
CA PRO A 231 6.33 20.82 -5.27
C PRO A 231 6.39 22.02 -6.20
N ALA A 232 5.28 22.71 -6.38
CA ALA A 232 5.35 24.10 -6.76
C ALA A 232 6.28 24.74 -5.74
N VAL A 233 7.39 25.29 -6.20
CA VAL A 233 8.30 26.06 -5.34
C VAL A 233 7.47 27.23 -4.86
N ASP A 234 6.87 27.12 -3.68
CA ASP A 234 6.22 28.23 -3.00
C ASP A 234 7.34 29.18 -2.53
N LEU A 235 7.83 29.98 -3.51
CA LEU A 235 8.78 31.06 -3.28
C LEU A 235 8.22 32.11 -2.31
N ALA A 236 6.92 32.02 -1.94
CA ALA A 236 6.27 32.94 -1.03
C ALA A 236 6.45 32.61 0.46
N ALA A 237 6.80 31.37 0.84
CA ALA A 237 6.98 30.98 2.25
C ALA A 237 8.40 31.26 2.80
N GLY A 238 9.33 31.73 1.98
CA GLY A 238 10.75 31.94 2.33
C GLY A 238 11.17 33.40 2.56
N GLN A 239 10.27 34.35 2.76
CA GLN A 239 10.66 35.73 3.09
C GLN A 239 10.94 35.93 4.59
N GLY A 240 11.86 35.15 5.14
CA GLY A 240 12.25 35.27 6.54
C GLY A 240 13.57 34.60 6.87
N ALA A 241 14.62 34.89 6.12
CA ALA A 241 16.05 34.89 6.51
C ALA A 241 16.91 34.90 5.23
N ALA A 242 17.44 36.05 4.90
CA ALA A 242 18.47 36.19 3.86
C ALA A 242 19.76 35.52 4.33
N GLY A 243 19.93 34.24 3.97
CA GLY A 243 21.18 33.50 4.05
C GLY A 243 21.71 33.25 2.66
N ASP A 244 22.98 33.46 2.45
CA ASP A 244 23.73 33.41 1.21
C ASP A 244 23.51 32.14 0.38
N VAL A 245 22.84 32.28 -0.78
CA VAL A 245 22.45 31.16 -1.68
C VAL A 245 23.57 30.95 -2.71
N THR A 246 24.72 30.43 -2.27
CA THR A 246 25.84 30.09 -3.18
C THR A 246 26.20 28.61 -3.27
N SER A 247 25.43 27.73 -2.62
CA SER A 247 25.56 26.27 -2.81
C SER A 247 24.24 25.68 -3.25
N GLY A 248 24.23 25.00 -4.41
CA GLY A 248 23.04 24.38 -5.05
C GLY A 248 22.38 23.25 -4.24
N SER A 249 22.23 23.40 -2.94
CA SER A 249 21.47 22.52 -2.06
C SER A 249 20.01 22.99 -2.01
N GLU A 250 19.07 22.14 -2.30
CA GLU A 250 17.65 22.39 -2.12
C GLU A 250 17.39 22.80 -0.66
N PRO A 251 16.84 24.00 -0.38
CA PRO A 251 16.88 24.65 0.95
C PRO A 251 16.03 23.95 2.03
N TRP A 252 15.31 22.89 1.72
CA TRP A 252 14.41 22.19 2.66
C TRP A 252 14.89 20.82 3.12
N ARG A 253 15.95 20.26 2.52
CA ARG A 253 16.46 18.94 2.93
C ARG A 253 17.43 19.08 4.09
N ASP A 254 17.07 18.46 5.23
CA ASP A 254 18.00 18.35 6.35
C ASP A 254 18.81 17.04 6.22
N PRO A 255 20.11 17.13 5.93
CA PRO A 255 20.98 15.97 5.77
C PRO A 255 21.15 15.16 7.05
N ARG A 256 20.73 15.69 8.20
CA ARG A 256 20.80 15.05 9.52
C ARG A 256 19.52 14.30 9.89
N VAL A 257 18.49 14.30 9.04
CA VAL A 257 17.22 13.65 9.32
C VAL A 257 17.09 12.38 8.52
N PHE A 258 16.87 11.27 9.21
CA PHE A 258 16.42 10.00 8.66
C PHE A 258 14.94 9.78 9.00
N LEU A 259 14.21 9.09 8.15
CA LEU A 259 12.78 8.84 8.30
C LEU A 259 12.50 7.33 8.35
N HIS A 260 11.60 6.93 9.23
CA HIS A 260 10.96 5.62 9.22
C HIS A 260 9.45 5.79 9.29
N VAL A 261 8.70 5.04 8.49
CA VAL A 261 7.22 5.12 8.47
C VAL A 261 6.65 3.72 8.57
N SER A 262 6.05 3.39 9.72
CA SER A 262 5.37 2.10 9.93
C SER A 262 4.50 2.11 11.19
N ASP A 263 3.75 1.02 11.36
CA ASP A 263 3.02 0.69 12.60
C ASP A 263 3.88 0.01 13.67
N LEU A 264 5.17 -0.13 13.44
CA LEU A 264 6.14 -0.86 14.27
C LEU A 264 5.76 -2.33 14.53
N ALA A 265 4.94 -2.93 13.67
CA ALA A 265 4.65 -4.36 13.75
C ALA A 265 5.93 -5.20 13.59
N PRO A 266 6.01 -6.43 14.14
CA PRO A 266 7.21 -7.26 14.07
C PRO A 266 7.75 -7.48 12.65
N VAL A 267 6.87 -7.52 11.64
CA VAL A 267 7.27 -7.65 10.23
C VAL A 267 8.08 -6.44 9.73
N LYS A 268 7.93 -5.27 10.35
CA LYS A 268 8.68 -4.05 10.05
C LYS A 268 10.05 -3.99 10.74
N ASN A 269 10.33 -4.98 11.58
CA ASN A 269 11.62 -5.17 12.25
C ASN A 269 12.12 -3.91 12.99
N PRO A 270 11.33 -3.32 13.88
CA PRO A 270 11.74 -2.13 14.63
C PRO A 270 12.98 -2.36 15.50
N ALA A 271 13.22 -3.62 15.94
CA ALA A 271 14.40 -3.95 16.73
C ALA A 271 15.71 -3.73 15.96
N LEU A 272 15.75 -4.13 14.68
CA LEU A 272 16.87 -3.84 13.79
C LEU A 272 17.09 -2.33 13.66
N LEU A 273 16.03 -1.60 13.33
CA LEU A 273 16.09 -0.16 13.09
C LEU A 273 16.63 0.61 14.29
N PHE A 274 15.99 0.44 15.45
CA PHE A 274 16.35 1.19 16.66
C PHE A 274 17.68 0.69 17.26
N GLY A 275 18.00 -0.60 17.12
CA GLY A 275 19.29 -1.13 17.49
C GLY A 275 20.44 -0.55 16.66
N ALA A 276 20.28 -0.49 15.34
CA ALA A 276 21.23 0.11 14.43
C ALA A 276 21.40 1.61 14.68
N TRP A 277 20.29 2.33 14.90
CA TRP A 277 20.32 3.76 15.23
C TRP A 277 21.09 4.03 16.52
N ALA A 278 20.81 3.28 17.59
CA ALA A 278 21.51 3.41 18.87
C ALA A 278 23.03 3.11 18.74
N LEU A 279 23.38 2.04 18.01
CA LEU A 279 24.78 1.66 17.77
C LEU A 279 25.54 2.68 16.92
N SER A 280 24.86 3.41 16.04
CA SER A 280 25.50 4.39 15.15
C SER A 280 26.09 5.60 15.90
N GLY A 281 25.56 5.92 17.09
CA GLY A 281 25.97 7.12 17.85
C GLY A 281 25.63 8.45 17.15
N LEU A 282 24.85 8.44 16.09
CA LEU A 282 24.52 9.64 15.30
C LEU A 282 23.69 10.65 16.09
N SER A 283 22.88 10.19 17.05
CA SER A 283 22.12 11.06 17.93
C SER A 283 23.02 12.04 18.73
N ASP A 284 24.18 11.57 19.14
CA ASP A 284 25.14 12.42 19.89
C ASP A 284 25.83 13.46 18.98
N GLN A 285 25.71 13.31 17.65
CA GLN A 285 26.18 14.23 16.61
C GLN A 285 25.04 15.14 16.08
N GLY A 286 23.86 15.12 16.72
CA GLY A 286 22.73 15.97 16.35
C GLY A 286 21.89 15.45 15.17
N TYR A 287 22.04 14.17 14.80
CA TYR A 287 21.14 13.54 13.84
C TYR A 287 19.84 13.09 14.50
N LEU A 288 18.75 13.06 13.71
CA LEU A 288 17.43 12.67 14.15
C LEU A 288 16.90 11.50 13.30
N LEU A 289 16.24 10.55 13.96
CA LEU A 289 15.41 9.54 13.33
C LEU A 289 13.95 9.89 13.59
N ARG A 290 13.27 10.41 12.57
CA ARG A 290 11.83 10.64 12.59
C ARG A 290 11.08 9.35 12.39
N VAL A 291 10.10 9.08 13.27
CA VAL A 291 9.26 7.88 13.23
C VAL A 291 7.82 8.32 13.05
N ALA A 292 7.25 7.98 11.89
CA ALA A 292 5.86 8.25 11.56
C ALA A 292 5.04 6.96 11.46
N GLY A 293 3.74 7.07 11.62
CA GLY A 293 2.78 5.98 11.46
C GLY A 293 1.93 5.74 12.70
N GLU A 294 1.11 4.68 12.65
CA GLU A 294 0.22 4.31 13.73
C GLU A 294 0.88 3.27 14.65
N TYR A 295 1.53 3.72 15.68
CA TYR A 295 2.16 2.86 16.69
C TYR A 295 1.49 3.01 18.06
N SER A 296 1.51 1.93 18.85
CA SER A 296 0.96 1.95 20.20
C SER A 296 1.87 2.70 21.17
N GLN A 297 1.29 3.20 22.28
CA GLN A 297 2.08 3.79 23.37
C GLN A 297 3.08 2.78 23.98
N GLU A 298 2.71 1.50 24.01
CA GLU A 298 3.61 0.43 24.44
C GLU A 298 4.82 0.29 23.50
N SER A 299 4.59 0.31 22.17
CA SER A 299 5.68 0.30 21.18
C SER A 299 6.60 1.51 21.35
N LYS A 300 6.04 2.70 21.55
CA LYS A 300 6.81 3.93 21.83
C LYS A 300 7.63 3.82 23.11
N ALA A 301 7.01 3.33 24.20
CA ALA A 301 7.68 3.18 25.49
C ALA A 301 8.84 2.18 25.45
N ARG A 302 8.73 1.10 24.64
CA ARG A 302 9.79 0.11 24.46
C ARG A 302 11.11 0.71 23.93
N TYR A 303 11.04 1.77 23.16
CA TYR A 303 12.18 2.44 22.54
C TYR A 303 12.46 3.83 23.13
N ALA A 304 11.87 4.17 24.28
CA ALA A 304 12.00 5.48 24.90
C ALA A 304 13.44 5.82 25.33
N SER A 305 14.30 4.81 25.56
CA SER A 305 15.72 5.01 25.90
C SER A 305 16.60 5.28 24.70
N VAL A 306 16.10 5.11 23.47
CA VAL A 306 16.89 5.38 22.26
C VAL A 306 16.89 6.88 22.01
N LYS A 307 18.07 7.47 22.00
CA LYS A 307 18.25 8.93 21.80
C LYS A 307 18.03 9.33 20.34
N GLY A 308 17.68 10.60 20.11
CA GLY A 308 17.53 11.18 18.77
C GLY A 308 16.30 10.70 18.02
N LEU A 309 15.27 10.18 18.70
CA LEU A 309 13.99 9.81 18.09
C LEU A 309 13.01 10.98 18.17
N GLU A 310 12.41 11.30 17.04
CA GLU A 310 11.28 12.23 16.92
C GLU A 310 10.04 11.49 16.44
N TRP A 311 9.00 11.45 17.31
CA TRP A 311 7.78 10.70 17.05
C TRP A 311 6.73 11.61 16.42
N LEU A 312 6.43 11.41 15.13
CA LEU A 312 5.52 12.26 14.35
C LEU A 312 4.05 11.80 14.39
N GLY A 313 3.80 10.53 14.73
CA GLY A 313 2.45 9.97 14.65
C GLY A 313 2.00 9.74 13.20
N ILE A 314 0.68 9.75 12.99
CA ILE A 314 0.07 9.55 11.67
C ILE A 314 0.21 10.84 10.88
N LEU A 315 0.69 10.72 9.65
CA LEU A 315 0.84 11.83 8.71
C LEU A 315 -0.26 11.76 7.64
N SER A 316 -0.74 12.92 7.22
CA SER A 316 -1.50 13.04 5.97
C SER A 316 -0.60 12.80 4.75
N PRO A 317 -1.13 12.50 3.57
CA PRO A 317 -0.32 12.33 2.36
C PRO A 317 0.59 13.52 2.05
N THR A 318 0.10 14.74 2.26
CA THR A 318 0.88 15.98 2.06
C THR A 318 2.02 16.12 3.08
N GLU A 319 1.75 15.83 4.36
CA GLU A 319 2.77 15.81 5.40
C GLU A 319 3.82 14.72 5.14
N LEU A 320 3.40 13.54 4.68
CA LEU A 320 4.31 12.47 4.27
C LEU A 320 5.22 12.92 3.12
N CYS A 321 4.66 13.56 2.09
CA CYS A 321 5.46 14.15 1.01
C CYS A 321 6.51 15.13 1.55
N TYR A 322 6.12 16.02 2.47
CA TYR A 322 7.04 16.96 3.09
C TYR A 322 8.16 16.24 3.85
N GLN A 323 7.81 15.23 4.68
CA GLN A 323 8.81 14.47 5.44
C GLN A 323 9.76 13.69 4.52
N LEU A 324 9.26 13.08 3.46
CA LEU A 324 10.11 12.39 2.48
C LEU A 324 11.07 13.35 1.78
N ARG A 325 10.61 14.53 1.39
CA ARG A 325 11.45 15.55 0.74
C ARG A 325 12.48 16.16 1.67
N SER A 326 12.13 16.38 2.93
CA SER A 326 13.00 17.01 3.93
C SER A 326 13.98 16.03 4.57
N SER A 327 13.80 14.72 4.41
CA SER A 327 14.68 13.73 5.01
C SER A 327 15.79 13.28 4.05
N ARG A 328 16.91 12.90 4.62
CA ARG A 328 18.07 12.32 3.90
C ARG A 328 17.70 10.98 3.27
N ALA A 329 17.09 10.11 4.06
CA ALA A 329 16.73 8.76 3.64
C ALA A 329 15.52 8.22 4.41
N LEU A 330 14.77 7.36 3.73
CA LEU A 330 13.77 6.48 4.31
C LEU A 330 14.43 5.14 4.67
N LEU A 331 14.35 4.73 5.92
CA LEU A 331 14.89 3.45 6.41
C LEU A 331 13.78 2.40 6.44
N LEU A 332 13.87 1.40 5.57
CA LEU A 332 12.94 0.27 5.46
C LEU A 332 13.58 -1.00 5.98
N SER A 333 13.48 -1.23 7.29
CA SER A 333 14.04 -2.40 7.99
C SER A 333 13.17 -3.67 7.89
N SER A 334 12.10 -3.64 7.11
CA SER A 334 11.11 -4.71 7.04
C SER A 334 11.68 -6.05 6.62
N HIS A 335 11.34 -7.13 7.35
CA HIS A 335 11.64 -8.50 6.96
C HIS A 335 10.93 -8.92 5.66
N ARG A 336 9.75 -8.36 5.39
CA ARG A 336 8.91 -8.70 4.24
C ARG A 336 8.09 -7.51 3.79
N GLU A 337 8.08 -7.30 2.47
CA GLU A 337 7.24 -6.33 1.79
C GLU A 337 6.57 -6.98 0.58
N THR A 338 5.28 -6.72 0.39
CA THR A 338 4.56 -7.21 -0.79
C THR A 338 4.81 -6.36 -2.01
N PHE A 339 5.00 -5.06 -1.83
CA PHE A 339 5.41 -4.11 -2.87
C PHE A 339 6.16 -2.92 -2.27
N SER A 340 5.77 -2.48 -1.06
CA SER A 340 6.20 -1.23 -0.43
C SER A 340 5.86 0.01 -1.26
N ILE A 341 4.60 0.43 -1.22
CA ILE A 341 4.14 1.69 -1.83
C ILE A 341 5.02 2.84 -1.34
N LEU A 342 5.34 2.85 -0.05
CA LEU A 342 6.18 3.86 0.59
C LEU A 342 7.58 3.99 -0.04
N ALA A 343 8.19 2.89 -0.50
CA ALA A 343 9.47 2.95 -1.20
C ALA A 343 9.35 3.73 -2.51
N GLY A 344 8.27 3.47 -3.27
CA GLY A 344 7.97 4.22 -4.49
C GLY A 344 7.69 5.70 -4.21
N GLU A 345 6.88 5.98 -3.19
CA GLU A 345 6.58 7.35 -2.73
C GLU A 345 7.88 8.10 -2.34
N ALA A 346 8.78 7.45 -1.61
CA ALA A 346 10.07 8.04 -1.23
C ALA A 346 10.93 8.38 -2.44
N LEU A 347 11.11 7.44 -3.35
CA LEU A 347 11.91 7.65 -4.55
C LEU A 347 11.34 8.76 -5.44
N LEU A 348 10.01 8.84 -5.61
CA LEU A 348 9.36 9.92 -6.35
C LEU A 348 9.54 11.30 -5.70
N ASN A 349 9.70 11.34 -4.38
CA ASN A 349 9.95 12.57 -3.61
C ASN A 349 11.45 12.88 -3.43
N GLY A 350 12.32 12.16 -4.10
CA GLY A 350 13.73 12.42 -4.00
C GLY A 350 14.37 11.92 -2.70
N CYS A 351 13.71 11.10 -1.92
CA CYS A 351 14.24 10.50 -0.70
C CYS A 351 14.93 9.17 -1.01
N SER A 352 16.15 8.98 -0.55
CA SER A 352 16.82 7.68 -0.68
C SER A 352 16.09 6.62 0.11
N VAL A 353 16.05 5.41 -0.43
CA VAL A 353 15.42 4.24 0.22
C VAL A 353 16.48 3.23 0.60
N TRP A 354 16.57 2.93 1.89
CA TRP A 354 17.52 1.98 2.43
C TRP A 354 16.80 0.71 2.84
N THR A 355 17.23 -0.42 2.30
CA THR A 355 16.60 -1.71 2.59
C THR A 355 17.57 -2.87 2.41
N SER A 356 17.43 -3.89 3.26
CA SER A 356 18.07 -5.19 3.12
C SER A 356 17.17 -6.23 2.42
N TYR A 357 15.87 -5.93 2.22
CA TYR A 357 14.91 -6.86 1.66
C TYR A 357 15.18 -7.17 0.17
N PRO A 358 15.59 -8.43 -0.17
CA PRO A 358 16.09 -8.76 -1.50
C PRO A 358 15.13 -8.45 -2.66
N PRO A 359 13.79 -8.73 -2.57
CA PRO A 359 12.89 -8.42 -3.67
C PRO A 359 12.80 -6.93 -3.98
N LEU A 360 12.81 -6.04 -2.99
CA LEU A 360 12.83 -4.59 -3.21
C LEU A 360 14.15 -4.15 -3.83
N ARG A 361 15.27 -4.70 -3.34
CA ARG A 361 16.60 -4.43 -3.92
C ARG A 361 16.63 -4.76 -5.40
N SER A 362 16.12 -5.93 -5.77
CA SER A 362 16.06 -6.38 -7.16
C SER A 362 15.10 -5.53 -8.00
N PHE A 363 13.93 -5.17 -7.47
CA PHE A 363 12.93 -4.37 -8.18
C PHE A 363 13.40 -2.95 -8.49
N TYR A 364 14.10 -2.31 -7.55
CA TYR A 364 14.61 -0.93 -7.69
C TYR A 364 16.07 -0.88 -8.14
N GLN A 365 16.68 -2.01 -8.52
CA GLN A 365 18.06 -2.06 -8.98
C GLN A 365 18.31 -1.10 -10.15
N GLY A 366 19.40 -0.35 -10.08
CA GLY A 366 19.80 0.64 -11.10
C GLY A 366 19.15 2.00 -10.93
N LEU A 367 18.38 2.24 -9.86
CA LEU A 367 17.94 3.57 -9.47
C LEU A 367 18.88 4.16 -8.43
N ASP A 368 19.33 5.38 -8.65
CA ASP A 368 20.34 6.05 -7.82
C ASP A 368 19.92 6.25 -6.36
N GLY A 369 18.60 6.37 -6.11
CA GLY A 369 18.05 6.57 -4.77
C GLY A 369 17.99 5.30 -3.90
N LEU A 370 18.35 4.13 -4.44
CA LEU A 370 18.31 2.89 -3.66
C LEU A 370 19.64 2.59 -3.00
N VAL A 371 19.63 2.43 -1.69
CA VAL A 371 20.76 1.91 -0.91
C VAL A 371 20.45 0.49 -0.46
N SER A 372 21.17 -0.48 -1.03
CA SER A 372 21.01 -1.89 -0.75
C SER A 372 21.93 -2.34 0.36
N LEU A 373 21.37 -2.71 1.52
CA LEU A 373 22.13 -3.26 2.63
C LEU A 373 22.23 -4.79 2.51
N PRO A 374 23.37 -5.40 2.85
CA PRO A 374 23.59 -6.81 2.59
C PRO A 374 22.71 -7.73 3.45
N ASP A 375 22.42 -7.33 4.68
CA ASP A 375 21.75 -8.15 5.69
C ASP A 375 20.91 -7.33 6.69
N ASP A 376 20.22 -8.04 7.58
CA ASP A 376 19.40 -7.50 8.66
C ASP A 376 20.17 -7.45 10.01
N GLN A 377 21.48 -7.13 9.99
CA GLN A 377 22.26 -7.00 11.21
C GLN A 377 22.34 -5.54 11.69
N PRO A 378 22.07 -5.25 12.97
CA PRO A 378 22.16 -3.88 13.48
C PRO A 378 23.53 -3.23 13.26
N LEU A 379 24.62 -4.00 13.34
CA LEU A 379 25.95 -3.49 13.10
C LEU A 379 26.16 -3.06 11.66
N THR A 380 25.71 -3.84 10.67
CA THR A 380 25.78 -3.51 9.25
C THR A 380 25.06 -2.20 8.94
N TRP A 381 23.83 -2.07 9.46
CA TRP A 381 23.05 -0.85 9.30
C TRP A 381 23.68 0.34 10.02
N SER A 382 24.23 0.14 11.21
CA SER A 382 24.93 1.18 11.98
C SER A 382 26.14 1.73 11.23
N LEU A 383 26.97 0.88 10.68
CA LEU A 383 28.15 1.29 9.89
C LEU A 383 27.73 2.07 8.63
N ALA A 384 26.72 1.60 7.93
CA ALA A 384 26.18 2.30 6.76
C ALA A 384 25.60 3.68 7.13
N LEU A 385 24.94 3.82 8.27
CA LEU A 385 24.46 5.11 8.79
C LEU A 385 25.62 6.07 9.09
N GLN A 386 26.70 5.58 9.70
CA GLN A 386 27.91 6.37 9.98
C GLN A 386 28.61 6.82 8.69
N GLU A 387 28.77 5.91 7.73
CA GLU A 387 29.35 6.21 6.42
C GLU A 387 28.53 7.28 5.69
N ALA A 388 27.20 7.15 5.71
CA ALA A 388 26.34 8.16 5.13
C ALA A 388 26.49 9.51 5.84
N ALA A 389 26.59 9.55 7.16
CA ALA A 389 26.75 10.81 7.90
C ALA A 389 28.06 11.51 7.55
N ALA A 390 29.15 10.74 7.31
CA ALA A 390 30.43 11.24 6.90
C ALA A 390 30.49 11.74 5.44
N SER A 391 29.58 11.26 4.59
CA SER A 391 29.50 11.65 3.19
C SER A 391 28.57 12.84 2.98
N ASN A 392 28.86 13.69 1.99
CA ASN A 392 27.89 14.68 1.55
C ASN A 392 26.64 13.95 1.03
N PRO A 393 25.41 14.45 1.33
CA PRO A 393 24.21 13.89 0.77
C PRO A 393 24.34 13.85 -0.75
N HIS A 394 24.33 12.65 -1.32
CA HIS A 394 24.43 12.49 -2.76
C HIS A 394 23.15 13.08 -3.41
N PRO A 395 23.25 14.11 -4.26
CA PRO A 395 22.11 14.66 -4.94
C PRO A 395 21.70 13.69 -6.06
N TRP A 396 20.95 12.61 -5.72
CA TRP A 396 20.39 11.76 -6.76
C TRP A 396 19.15 12.39 -7.45
N ASN A 397 18.84 13.64 -7.08
CA ASN A 397 17.74 14.43 -7.64
C ASN A 397 18.05 15.01 -9.02
N SER A 398 19.05 14.51 -9.73
CA SER A 398 19.25 14.95 -11.11
C SER A 398 17.95 14.74 -11.91
N PRO A 399 17.59 15.63 -12.84
CA PRO A 399 16.41 15.45 -13.67
C PRO A 399 16.37 14.08 -14.38
N GLN A 400 17.54 13.52 -14.68
CA GLN A 400 17.66 12.19 -15.27
C GLN A 400 17.30 11.09 -14.27
N ALA A 401 17.80 11.15 -13.04
CA ALA A 401 17.48 10.16 -11.99
C ALA A 401 15.98 10.18 -11.65
N VAL A 402 15.39 11.36 -11.52
CA VAL A 402 13.95 11.51 -11.31
C VAL A 402 13.13 10.91 -12.46
N ARG A 403 13.52 11.14 -13.69
CA ARG A 403 12.86 10.53 -14.86
C ARG A 403 12.93 9.01 -14.84
N LEU A 404 14.07 8.42 -14.50
CA LEU A 404 14.24 6.97 -14.40
C LEU A 404 13.31 6.37 -13.34
N VAL A 405 13.18 7.04 -12.19
CA VAL A 405 12.21 6.64 -11.15
C VAL A 405 10.78 6.73 -11.67
N GLN A 406 10.42 7.85 -12.32
CA GLN A 406 9.08 8.03 -12.88
C GLN A 406 8.76 7.00 -13.97
N GLU A 407 9.69 6.68 -14.85
CA GLU A 407 9.52 5.63 -15.85
C GLU A 407 9.34 4.25 -15.22
N ARG A 408 10.18 3.89 -14.24
CA ARG A 408 10.09 2.62 -13.50
C ARG A 408 8.74 2.46 -12.80
N LEU A 409 8.24 3.54 -12.19
CA LEU A 409 7.03 3.55 -11.40
C LEU A 409 5.77 3.92 -12.20
N LYS A 410 5.89 4.28 -13.47
CA LYS A 410 4.75 4.65 -14.33
C LYS A 410 3.55 3.69 -14.23
N PRO A 411 3.71 2.35 -14.20
CA PRO A 411 2.58 1.42 -14.06
C PRO A 411 1.78 1.60 -12.77
N TYR A 412 2.37 2.23 -11.75
CA TYR A 412 1.77 2.44 -10.42
C TYR A 412 1.09 3.80 -10.28
N ARG A 413 1.12 4.62 -11.31
CA ARG A 413 0.36 5.86 -11.38
C ARG A 413 -1.13 5.55 -11.51
N ASN A 414 -1.97 6.38 -10.93
CA ASN A 414 -3.41 6.16 -10.85
C ASN A 414 -4.04 5.77 -12.21
N HIS A 415 -3.65 6.47 -13.28
CA HIS A 415 -4.17 6.20 -14.61
C HIS A 415 -3.80 4.80 -15.12
N GLU A 416 -2.52 4.47 -15.10
CA GLU A 416 -1.99 3.22 -15.64
C GLU A 416 -2.44 2.02 -14.81
N ALA A 417 -2.43 2.16 -13.49
CA ALA A 417 -2.92 1.12 -12.58
C ALA A 417 -4.42 0.87 -12.76
N GLY A 418 -5.22 1.93 -12.89
CA GLY A 418 -6.65 1.83 -13.16
C GLY A 418 -6.95 1.15 -14.50
N GLN A 419 -6.20 1.48 -15.55
CA GLN A 419 -6.33 0.84 -16.87
C GLN A 419 -5.93 -0.64 -16.84
N ALA A 420 -4.85 -0.99 -16.14
CA ALA A 420 -4.43 -2.38 -15.97
C ALA A 420 -5.51 -3.21 -15.25
N MET A 421 -6.10 -2.65 -14.19
CA MET A 421 -7.18 -3.29 -13.46
C MET A 421 -8.45 -3.43 -14.30
N LEU A 422 -8.83 -2.41 -15.08
CA LEU A 422 -9.95 -2.46 -16.01
C LEU A 422 -9.75 -3.60 -17.01
N SER A 423 -8.58 -3.69 -17.64
CA SER A 423 -8.24 -4.75 -18.60
C SER A 423 -8.27 -6.13 -17.95
N TRP A 424 -7.79 -6.24 -16.72
CA TRP A 424 -7.83 -7.49 -15.96
C TRP A 424 -9.26 -7.92 -15.68
N ILE A 425 -10.16 -7.02 -15.27
CA ILE A 425 -11.58 -7.32 -15.03
C ILE A 425 -12.26 -7.70 -16.36
N ASP A 426 -12.02 -6.97 -17.43
CA ASP A 426 -12.61 -7.22 -18.75
C ASP A 426 -12.25 -8.62 -19.30
N ALA A 427 -11.11 -9.17 -18.91
CA ALA A 427 -10.65 -10.48 -19.39
C ALA A 427 -11.43 -11.67 -18.78
N TRP A 428 -12.10 -11.50 -17.63
CA TRP A 428 -12.78 -12.60 -16.93
C TRP A 428 -14.22 -12.30 -16.51
N LYS A 429 -14.69 -11.08 -16.71
CA LYS A 429 -16.10 -10.76 -16.44
C LYS A 429 -17.02 -11.63 -17.33
N PRO A 430 -18.24 -11.94 -16.87
CA PRO A 430 -19.24 -12.69 -17.64
C PRO A 430 -19.61 -12.01 -18.96
#